data_62ea31574bf4f387d93032f2e2af092c
#
_entry.id   62ea31574bf4f387d93032f2e2af092c
#
_cell.length_a   1.000
_cell.length_b   1.000
_cell.length_c   1.000
_cell.angle_alpha   90.00
_cell.angle_beta   90.00
_cell.angle_gamma   90.00
#
_symmetry.space_group_name_H-M   'P 1'
#
loop_
_entity.id
_entity.type
_entity.pdbx_description
1 polymer ?
#
loop_
_entity_poly.entity_id
_entity_poly.type
_entity_poly.pdbx_seq_one_letter_code
_entity_poly.pdbx_strand_id
1 'polypeptide(L)'
;LKSALSSFQTAVQKLNDINLFKTHKAVSGNEAIVKATAGSGSAAGLHVMQVTQLAKAQSSIATTEFTGSTEVVGTGTMTFSVGAKTPFAVTIDASNNTLAGIRDAINSAADNNGVTASIINVNNATNTGTISKLVLTAKDTGVANGFSVAVAGDAGLSRLDTSGPANFTGVAAADAKILMDGQAATRSSNVITDVLQGVTLNLQSAAALNTDVNVDITLDNAAIKETISGFVTAYNALNSTTTSLGKFAGTAGGSNGALLGDSTLRSIKNDLRQQASNPVTSASSSFNTLKTIGIDIDKDGVMTLDSTKLDQALSTNLSSVSDVFSSTDGVATRLKAKVTQYLQTGGPLDTRQTSLNKQLKALSDKRNTVQLHLDNVQKGLLKQFIAMDTAVGRFQSTGSFLSSQLAQLSK
;
A
#
# COMPACT_ATOMS: atom_id res chain seq x y z
N LEU A 1 1.03 10.07 -22.19
CA LEU A 1 1.91 9.02 -22.71
C LEU A 1 2.86 8.50 -21.64
N LYS A 2 3.64 9.38 -20.95
CA LYS A 2 4.60 8.97 -19.90
C LYS A 2 3.91 8.17 -18.78
N SER A 3 2.76 8.63 -18.28
CA SER A 3 1.97 7.92 -17.27
C SER A 3 1.51 6.54 -17.77
N ALA A 4 0.99 6.43 -19.00
CA ALA A 4 0.56 5.14 -19.57
C ALA A 4 1.73 4.15 -19.69
N LEU A 5 2.91 4.62 -20.11
CA LEU A 5 4.13 3.80 -20.15
C LEU A 5 4.58 3.38 -18.74
N SER A 6 4.48 4.26 -17.74
CA SER A 6 4.84 3.93 -16.35
C SER A 6 3.89 2.88 -15.77
N SER A 7 2.58 2.99 -16.02
CA SER A 7 1.60 1.97 -15.60
C SER A 7 1.87 0.62 -16.29
N PHE A 8 2.19 0.65 -17.59
CA PHE A 8 2.59 -0.55 -18.33
C PHE A 8 3.88 -1.16 -17.77
N GLN A 9 4.88 -0.33 -17.44
CA GLN A 9 6.13 -0.79 -16.83
C GLN A 9 5.87 -1.56 -15.52
N THR A 10 4.96 -1.07 -14.69
CA THR A 10 4.59 -1.76 -13.43
C THR A 10 4.00 -3.15 -13.69
N ALA A 11 3.11 -3.28 -14.69
CA ALA A 11 2.55 -4.58 -15.05
C ALA A 11 3.62 -5.54 -15.62
N VAL A 12 4.52 -5.03 -16.46
CA VAL A 12 5.65 -5.79 -17.00
C VAL A 12 6.62 -6.25 -15.91
N GLN A 13 6.89 -5.41 -14.91
CA GLN A 13 7.76 -5.76 -13.79
C GLN A 13 7.21 -6.93 -12.95
N LYS A 14 5.90 -7.00 -12.75
CA LYS A 14 5.26 -8.13 -12.06
C LYS A 14 5.46 -9.44 -12.81
N LEU A 15 5.34 -9.44 -14.14
CA LEU A 15 5.59 -10.62 -14.96
C LEU A 15 7.07 -11.01 -15.08
N ASN A 16 7.97 -10.05 -14.90
CA ASN A 16 9.42 -10.30 -14.92
C ASN A 16 9.94 -10.88 -13.60
N ASP A 17 9.08 -11.07 -12.60
CA ASP A 17 9.44 -11.72 -11.34
C ASP A 17 9.33 -13.23 -11.49
N ILE A 18 10.47 -13.93 -11.48
CA ILE A 18 10.52 -15.39 -11.56
C ILE A 18 9.80 -16.08 -10.40
N ASN A 19 9.65 -15.40 -9.26
CA ASN A 19 8.94 -15.95 -8.11
C ASN A 19 7.44 -16.02 -8.33
N LEU A 20 6.88 -15.21 -9.26
CA LEU A 20 5.48 -15.30 -9.65
C LEU A 20 5.11 -16.75 -10.07
N PHE A 21 5.95 -17.39 -10.86
CA PHE A 21 5.72 -18.75 -11.39
C PHE A 21 6.05 -19.86 -10.38
N LYS A 22 6.49 -19.48 -9.17
CA LYS A 22 6.73 -20.38 -8.02
C LYS A 22 5.78 -20.09 -6.87
N THR A 23 4.81 -19.19 -7.07
CA THR A 23 3.86 -18.82 -6.03
C THR A 23 2.90 -19.97 -5.78
N HIS A 24 2.79 -20.35 -4.50
CA HIS A 24 1.83 -21.34 -4.05
C HIS A 24 0.71 -20.68 -3.26
N LYS A 25 -0.42 -21.32 -3.23
CA LYS A 25 -1.51 -21.03 -2.30
C LYS A 25 -1.71 -22.20 -1.36
N ALA A 26 -2.10 -21.94 -0.13
CA ALA A 26 -2.53 -22.96 0.81
C ALA A 26 -4.05 -22.85 0.98
N VAL A 27 -4.72 -23.97 0.90
CA VAL A 27 -6.16 -24.10 1.12
C VAL A 27 -6.39 -24.96 2.35
N SER A 28 -7.09 -24.43 3.33
CA SER A 28 -7.49 -25.19 4.52
C SER A 28 -8.83 -25.87 4.28
N GLY A 29 -8.92 -27.14 4.65
CA GLY A 29 -10.16 -27.89 4.65
C GLY A 29 -11.18 -27.40 5.71
N ASN A 30 -10.71 -26.60 6.70
CA ASN A 30 -11.56 -25.96 7.70
C ASN A 30 -10.96 -24.64 8.19
N GLU A 31 -11.36 -23.54 7.54
CA GLU A 31 -10.88 -22.19 7.90
C GLU A 31 -11.36 -21.69 9.27
N ALA A 32 -12.39 -22.30 9.85
CA ALA A 32 -12.80 -21.98 11.22
C ALA A 32 -11.85 -22.52 12.27
N ILE A 33 -11.01 -23.49 11.93
CA ILE A 33 -9.96 -24.04 12.80
C ILE A 33 -8.60 -23.42 12.47
N VAL A 34 -8.20 -23.43 11.20
CA VAL A 34 -6.94 -22.84 10.75
C VAL A 34 -7.10 -22.18 9.38
N LYS A 35 -6.57 -20.98 9.23
CA LYS A 35 -6.34 -20.34 7.93
C LYS A 35 -4.89 -20.54 7.54
N ALA A 36 -4.66 -20.94 6.30
CA ALA A 36 -3.32 -21.16 5.79
C ALA A 36 -3.05 -20.23 4.60
N THR A 37 -1.85 -19.67 4.52
CA THR A 37 -1.34 -18.93 3.34
C THR A 37 0.03 -19.47 2.99
N ALA A 38 0.33 -19.55 1.71
CA ALA A 38 1.60 -20.01 1.19
C ALA A 38 2.23 -18.96 0.28
N GLY A 39 3.55 -19.00 0.13
CA GLY A 39 4.33 -18.12 -0.74
C GLY A 39 5.24 -18.90 -1.69
N SER A 40 6.10 -18.20 -2.43
CA SER A 40 7.01 -18.78 -3.41
C SER A 40 8.08 -19.71 -2.83
N GLY A 41 8.28 -19.68 -1.51
CA GLY A 41 9.23 -20.56 -0.80
C GLY A 41 8.64 -21.88 -0.30
N SER A 42 7.33 -22.11 -0.47
CA SER A 42 6.66 -23.34 -0.04
C SER A 42 6.77 -24.44 -1.10
N ALA A 43 6.68 -25.68 -0.66
CA ALA A 43 6.58 -26.85 -1.53
C ALA A 43 5.10 -27.27 -1.65
N ALA A 44 4.70 -27.74 -2.85
CA ALA A 44 3.37 -28.32 -3.05
C ALA A 44 3.26 -29.64 -2.26
N GLY A 45 2.11 -29.87 -1.62
CA GLY A 45 1.83 -31.05 -0.87
C GLY A 45 0.54 -30.95 -0.06
N LEU A 46 0.01 -32.11 0.30
CA LEU A 46 -1.12 -32.23 1.21
C LEU A 46 -0.58 -32.56 2.61
N HIS A 47 -0.90 -31.71 3.57
CA HIS A 47 -0.54 -31.89 4.97
C HIS A 47 -1.78 -32.08 5.82
N VAL A 48 -1.68 -32.91 6.85
CA VAL A 48 -2.77 -33.14 7.82
C VAL A 48 -2.40 -32.46 9.13
N MET A 49 -3.26 -31.58 9.59
CA MET A 49 -3.04 -30.79 10.79
C MET A 49 -4.16 -31.01 11.81
N GLN A 50 -3.78 -31.09 13.10
CA GLN A 50 -4.73 -31.02 14.23
C GLN A 50 -4.34 -29.83 15.12
N VAL A 51 -5.32 -29.07 15.59
CA VAL A 51 -5.14 -27.98 16.57
C VAL A 51 -5.73 -28.43 17.89
N THR A 52 -4.87 -28.82 18.83
CA THR A 52 -5.30 -29.36 20.13
C THR A 52 -5.46 -28.25 21.17
N GLN A 53 -4.72 -27.15 21.04
CA GLN A 53 -4.75 -26.04 21.97
C GLN A 53 -4.34 -24.74 21.26
N LEU A 54 -5.04 -23.64 21.56
CA LEU A 54 -4.61 -22.30 21.16
C LEU A 54 -3.64 -21.70 22.17
N ALA A 55 -2.72 -20.86 21.69
CA ALA A 55 -1.95 -19.99 22.54
C ALA A 55 -2.86 -18.97 23.21
N LYS A 56 -2.65 -18.73 24.50
CA LYS A 56 -3.37 -17.74 25.30
C LYS A 56 -2.41 -16.78 25.97
N ALA A 57 -2.78 -15.51 26.02
CA ALA A 57 -2.10 -14.54 26.86
C ALA A 57 -2.52 -14.73 28.32
N GLN A 58 -1.59 -14.50 29.24
CA GLN A 58 -1.93 -14.42 30.66
C GLN A 58 -2.87 -13.23 30.89
N SER A 59 -3.93 -13.45 31.68
CA SER A 59 -4.80 -12.39 32.17
C SER A 59 -5.00 -12.59 33.66
N SER A 60 -4.62 -11.60 34.45
CA SER A 60 -4.66 -11.63 35.92
C SER A 60 -5.57 -10.49 36.40
N ILE A 61 -6.64 -10.84 37.09
CA ILE A 61 -7.65 -9.93 37.63
C ILE A 61 -7.44 -9.81 39.14
N ALA A 62 -7.21 -8.62 39.66
CA ALA A 62 -7.07 -8.41 41.10
C ALA A 62 -8.32 -8.88 41.84
N THR A 63 -8.13 -9.67 42.88
CA THR A 63 -9.24 -10.08 43.77
C THR A 63 -9.73 -8.94 44.67
N THR A 64 -8.83 -8.00 44.98
CA THR A 64 -9.16 -6.81 45.70
C THR A 64 -10.23 -5.98 44.98
N GLU A 65 -11.25 -5.61 45.75
CA GLU A 65 -12.33 -4.75 45.28
C GLU A 65 -12.03 -3.30 45.68
N PHE A 66 -12.11 -2.40 44.70
CA PHE A 66 -11.96 -0.95 44.89
C PHE A 66 -13.32 -0.27 44.67
N THR A 67 -13.62 0.73 45.44
CA THR A 67 -14.92 1.46 45.35
C THR A 67 -15.04 2.26 44.04
N GLY A 68 -13.93 2.52 43.38
CA GLY A 68 -13.86 3.21 42.07
C GLY A 68 -12.43 3.37 41.58
N SER A 69 -12.29 3.84 40.36
CA SER A 69 -10.98 4.05 39.72
C SER A 69 -10.13 5.16 40.37
N THR A 70 -10.77 6.07 41.16
CA THR A 70 -10.11 7.15 41.87
C THR A 70 -9.72 6.77 43.29
N GLU A 71 -10.01 5.54 43.76
CA GLU A 71 -9.60 5.08 45.09
C GLU A 71 -8.08 5.06 45.20
N VAL A 72 -7.57 5.59 46.30
CA VAL A 72 -6.14 5.56 46.65
C VAL A 72 -5.77 4.13 47.03
N VAL A 73 -4.82 3.55 46.34
CA VAL A 73 -4.36 2.19 46.56
C VAL A 73 -3.17 2.16 47.51
N GLY A 74 -2.15 2.95 47.27
CA GLY A 74 -0.93 3.02 48.06
C GLY A 74 0.27 3.50 47.26
N THR A 75 1.45 3.54 47.93
CA THR A 75 2.71 4.00 47.32
C THR A 75 3.80 2.94 47.42
N GLY A 76 4.76 2.98 46.50
CA GLY A 76 5.87 2.03 46.43
C GLY A 76 6.37 1.78 45.00
N THR A 77 6.94 0.63 44.79
CA THR A 77 7.44 0.21 43.46
C THR A 77 6.84 -1.13 43.05
N MET A 78 6.31 -1.21 41.85
CA MET A 78 5.83 -2.43 41.23
C MET A 78 6.87 -2.89 40.20
N THR A 79 7.45 -4.07 40.39
CA THR A 79 8.42 -4.65 39.47
C THR A 79 7.75 -5.77 38.67
N PHE A 80 7.74 -5.62 37.36
CA PHE A 80 7.16 -6.56 36.39
C PHE A 80 8.26 -7.44 35.80
N SER A 81 8.11 -8.76 35.88
CA SER A 81 8.96 -9.73 35.19
C SER A 81 8.12 -10.44 34.15
N VAL A 82 8.53 -10.38 32.86
CA VAL A 82 7.82 -10.97 31.74
C VAL A 82 8.71 -12.02 31.08
N GLY A 83 8.42 -13.28 31.33
CA GLY A 83 9.24 -14.39 30.81
C GLY A 83 10.73 -14.19 31.06
N ALA A 84 11.54 -14.28 30.02
CA ALA A 84 12.99 -14.05 30.07
C ALA A 84 13.40 -12.60 29.73
N LYS A 85 12.43 -11.67 29.53
CA LYS A 85 12.72 -10.27 29.23
C LYS A 85 13.27 -9.55 30.46
N THR A 86 14.00 -8.44 30.24
CA THR A 86 14.49 -7.61 31.35
C THR A 86 13.31 -7.08 32.16
N PRO A 87 13.27 -7.28 33.48
CA PRO A 87 12.24 -6.71 34.34
C PRO A 87 12.20 -5.19 34.25
N PHE A 88 11.00 -4.62 34.34
CA PHE A 88 10.81 -3.17 34.44
C PHE A 88 10.09 -2.79 35.74
N ALA A 89 10.36 -1.60 36.23
CA ALA A 89 9.80 -1.11 37.47
C ALA A 89 8.93 0.14 37.24
N VAL A 90 7.82 0.21 37.94
CA VAL A 90 6.90 1.37 37.94
C VAL A 90 6.84 1.91 39.36
N THR A 91 7.25 3.19 39.54
CA THR A 91 7.18 3.88 40.82
C THR A 91 5.78 4.46 40.97
N ILE A 92 5.16 4.17 42.12
CA ILE A 92 3.84 4.70 42.53
C ILE A 92 4.08 5.63 43.68
N ASP A 93 3.74 6.90 43.48
CA ASP A 93 3.86 7.98 44.47
C ASP A 93 2.52 8.72 44.63
N ALA A 94 2.52 9.81 45.38
CA ALA A 94 1.29 10.57 45.68
C ALA A 94 0.58 11.16 44.44
N SER A 95 1.30 11.25 43.29
CA SER A 95 0.73 11.81 42.04
C SER A 95 -0.02 10.78 41.20
N ASN A 96 0.24 9.50 41.42
CA ASN A 96 -0.31 8.38 40.60
C ASN A 96 -0.83 7.18 41.42
N ASN A 97 -1.05 7.35 42.73
CA ASN A 97 -1.40 6.29 43.68
C ASN A 97 -2.87 5.85 43.66
N THR A 98 -3.68 6.40 42.79
CA THR A 98 -5.04 5.89 42.56
C THR A 98 -5.06 4.70 41.65
N LEU A 99 -6.14 3.90 41.64
CA LEU A 99 -6.26 2.75 40.74
C LEU A 99 -6.09 3.13 39.28
N ALA A 100 -6.66 4.27 38.85
CA ALA A 100 -6.48 4.82 37.51
C ALA A 100 -5.03 5.28 37.26
N GLY A 101 -4.41 5.95 38.25
CA GLY A 101 -3.02 6.38 38.15
C GLY A 101 -2.06 5.24 38.04
N ILE A 102 -2.27 4.14 38.78
CA ILE A 102 -1.46 2.91 38.65
C ILE A 102 -1.62 2.30 37.27
N ARG A 103 -2.85 2.14 36.75
CA ARG A 103 -3.10 1.67 35.37
C ARG A 103 -2.32 2.50 34.34
N ASP A 104 -2.41 3.81 34.44
CA ASP A 104 -1.78 4.73 33.49
C ASP A 104 -0.25 4.71 33.61
N ALA A 105 0.28 4.63 34.85
CA ALA A 105 1.71 4.50 35.08
C ALA A 105 2.27 3.20 34.49
N ILE A 106 1.57 2.07 34.64
CA ILE A 106 1.96 0.79 34.02
C ILE A 106 1.96 0.91 32.50
N ASN A 107 0.89 1.44 31.91
CA ASN A 107 0.75 1.50 30.45
C ASN A 107 1.69 2.50 29.79
N SER A 108 2.08 3.58 30.49
CA SER A 108 2.98 4.62 30.00
C SER A 108 4.45 4.39 30.33
N ALA A 109 4.79 3.35 31.12
CA ALA A 109 6.16 3.05 31.44
C ALA A 109 6.97 2.75 30.17
N ALA A 110 8.05 3.51 29.95
CA ALA A 110 8.86 3.45 28.73
C ALA A 110 9.46 2.04 28.49
N ASP A 111 9.82 1.35 29.58
CA ASP A 111 10.41 0.03 29.56
C ASP A 111 9.38 -1.11 29.59
N ASN A 112 8.08 -0.80 29.52
CA ASN A 112 7.03 -1.81 29.54
C ASN A 112 7.03 -2.68 28.28
N ASN A 113 7.65 -3.80 28.41
CA ASN A 113 7.94 -4.76 27.34
C ASN A 113 6.94 -5.91 27.22
N GLY A 114 5.82 -5.91 27.98
CA GLY A 114 4.94 -7.07 27.85
C GLY A 114 3.63 -7.07 28.63
N VAL A 115 3.24 -6.05 29.37
CA VAL A 115 2.01 -6.02 30.18
C VAL A 115 1.13 -4.83 29.81
N THR A 116 -0.17 -5.04 29.77
CA THR A 116 -1.19 -3.97 29.65
C THR A 116 -2.07 -4.00 30.89
N ALA A 117 -2.31 -2.85 31.49
CA ALA A 117 -3.21 -2.68 32.62
C ALA A 117 -4.54 -2.07 32.14
N SER A 118 -5.64 -2.59 32.68
CA SER A 118 -6.98 -2.05 32.48
C SER A 118 -7.79 -2.10 33.79
N ILE A 119 -8.90 -1.40 33.84
CA ILE A 119 -9.82 -1.43 34.96
C ILE A 119 -11.17 -1.91 34.45
N ILE A 120 -11.73 -2.90 35.12
CA ILE A 120 -13.10 -3.35 34.88
C ILE A 120 -13.99 -2.92 36.04
N ASN A 121 -15.20 -2.51 35.72
CA ASN A 121 -16.23 -2.19 36.70
C ASN A 121 -17.26 -3.32 36.69
N VAL A 122 -17.43 -3.99 37.81
CA VAL A 122 -18.29 -5.15 37.95
C VAL A 122 -19.18 -4.98 39.21
N ASN A 123 -20.22 -5.76 39.33
CA ASN A 123 -21.00 -5.77 40.56
C ASN A 123 -20.18 -6.34 41.72
N ASN A 124 -20.39 -5.81 42.92
CA ASN A 124 -19.87 -6.42 44.15
C ASN A 124 -20.51 -7.80 44.39
N ALA A 125 -19.95 -8.58 45.31
CA ALA A 125 -20.41 -9.93 45.64
C ALA A 125 -21.91 -10.03 46.03
N THR A 126 -22.50 -8.92 46.48
CA THR A 126 -23.92 -8.85 46.91
C THR A 126 -24.84 -8.31 45.82
N ASN A 127 -24.32 -7.95 44.64
CA ASN A 127 -25.08 -7.29 43.55
C ASN A 127 -25.77 -5.95 43.96
N THR A 128 -25.28 -5.30 44.98
CA THR A 128 -25.87 -4.05 45.51
C THR A 128 -25.12 -2.79 45.07
N GLY A 129 -23.98 -2.91 44.44
CA GLY A 129 -23.16 -1.77 43.99
C GLY A 129 -22.10 -2.21 42.97
N THR A 130 -21.42 -1.19 42.40
CA THR A 130 -20.33 -1.38 41.44
C THR A 130 -19.00 -1.23 42.14
N ILE A 131 -18.05 -2.13 41.83
CA ILE A 131 -16.66 -2.08 42.27
C ILE A 131 -15.75 -2.06 41.04
N SER A 132 -14.53 -1.56 41.23
CA SER A 132 -13.49 -1.56 40.21
C SER A 132 -12.42 -2.61 40.53
N LYS A 133 -11.87 -3.29 39.52
CA LYS A 133 -10.78 -4.24 39.68
C LYS A 133 -9.71 -3.95 38.65
N LEU A 134 -8.45 -4.05 39.07
CA LEU A 134 -7.30 -4.01 38.13
C LEU A 134 -7.19 -5.32 37.36
N VAL A 135 -7.02 -5.22 36.07
CA VAL A 135 -6.73 -6.36 35.18
C VAL A 135 -5.39 -6.12 34.53
N LEU A 136 -4.49 -7.08 34.67
CA LEU A 136 -3.20 -7.11 34.00
C LEU A 136 -3.24 -8.18 32.92
N THR A 137 -2.88 -7.85 31.70
CA THR A 137 -2.89 -8.79 30.57
C THR A 137 -1.54 -8.76 29.87
N ALA A 138 -0.96 -9.96 29.60
CA ALA A 138 0.22 -10.05 28.77
C ALA A 138 -0.09 -9.57 27.34
N LYS A 139 0.82 -8.80 26.74
CA LYS A 139 0.69 -8.31 25.35
C LYS A 139 0.76 -9.43 24.33
N ASP A 140 1.54 -10.46 24.64
CA ASP A 140 1.79 -11.62 23.77
C ASP A 140 1.22 -12.88 24.39
N THR A 141 0.82 -13.83 23.57
CA THR A 141 0.41 -15.17 23.97
C THR A 141 1.61 -16.08 24.28
N GLY A 142 1.36 -17.22 24.93
CA GLY A 142 2.36 -18.25 25.19
C GLY A 142 2.98 -18.18 26.56
N VAL A 143 3.38 -19.34 27.06
CA VAL A 143 3.96 -19.52 28.42
C VAL A 143 5.19 -18.63 28.61
N ALA A 144 6.03 -18.51 27.60
CA ALA A 144 7.24 -17.67 27.64
C ALA A 144 6.97 -16.17 27.81
N ASN A 145 5.73 -15.72 27.61
CA ASN A 145 5.32 -14.33 27.76
C ASN A 145 4.44 -14.11 29.01
N GLY A 146 4.34 -15.11 29.87
CA GLY A 146 3.71 -14.96 31.18
C GLY A 146 4.46 -13.94 32.04
N PHE A 147 3.74 -13.27 32.93
CA PHE A 147 4.32 -12.24 33.79
C PHE A 147 4.06 -12.51 35.28
N SER A 148 4.90 -11.90 36.11
CA SER A 148 4.68 -11.74 37.56
C SER A 148 4.93 -10.30 37.95
N VAL A 149 4.30 -9.87 39.05
CA VAL A 149 4.47 -8.54 39.63
C VAL A 149 4.88 -8.69 41.08
N ALA A 150 6.04 -8.15 41.43
CA ALA A 150 6.50 -8.01 42.79
C ALA A 150 6.30 -6.58 43.27
N VAL A 151 5.78 -6.41 44.47
CA VAL A 151 5.48 -5.08 45.02
C VAL A 151 6.33 -4.83 46.28
N ALA A 152 7.05 -3.70 46.27
CA ALA A 152 7.76 -3.19 47.42
C ALA A 152 7.14 -1.83 47.79
N GLY A 153 6.30 -1.78 48.85
CA GLY A 153 5.56 -0.60 49.21
C GLY A 153 4.72 -0.79 50.45
N ASP A 154 3.75 0.11 50.60
CA ASP A 154 2.80 0.02 51.71
C ASP A 154 1.82 -1.15 51.58
N ALA A 155 1.07 -1.45 52.62
CA ALA A 155 0.13 -2.57 52.67
C ALA A 155 -1.00 -2.46 51.62
N GLY A 156 -1.34 -1.22 51.23
CA GLY A 156 -2.37 -0.97 50.21
C GLY A 156 -1.90 -1.43 48.82
N LEU A 157 -0.70 -1.04 48.42
CA LEU A 157 -0.12 -1.43 47.14
C LEU A 157 0.25 -2.92 47.11
N SER A 158 0.68 -3.51 48.22
CA SER A 158 1.03 -4.94 48.33
C SER A 158 -0.11 -5.90 47.95
N ARG A 159 -1.37 -5.43 47.96
CA ARG A 159 -2.53 -6.19 47.45
C ARG A 159 -2.46 -6.45 45.96
N LEU A 160 -1.59 -5.76 45.23
CA LEU A 160 -1.35 -5.93 43.79
C LEU A 160 -0.09 -6.77 43.46
N ASP A 161 0.45 -7.46 44.45
CA ASP A 161 1.54 -8.42 44.25
C ASP A 161 1.00 -9.75 43.76
N THR A 162 1.54 -10.29 42.65
CA THR A 162 1.09 -11.57 42.06
C THR A 162 1.67 -12.79 42.76
N SER A 163 2.65 -12.63 43.63
CA SER A 163 3.22 -13.75 44.41
C SER A 163 2.26 -14.23 45.51
N GLY A 164 1.35 -13.39 45.98
CA GLY A 164 0.28 -13.77 46.89
C GLY A 164 -0.79 -14.61 46.19
N PRO A 165 -1.01 -15.88 46.61
CA PRO A 165 -1.89 -16.82 45.89
C PRO A 165 -3.36 -16.38 45.82
N ALA A 166 -3.75 -15.44 46.65
CA ALA A 166 -5.11 -14.92 46.73
C ALA A 166 -5.30 -13.52 46.08
N ASN A 167 -4.24 -12.88 45.64
CA ASN A 167 -4.31 -11.47 45.17
C ASN A 167 -4.83 -11.34 43.73
N PHE A 168 -4.66 -12.36 42.92
CA PHE A 168 -5.13 -12.37 41.54
C PHE A 168 -5.79 -13.71 41.16
N THR A 169 -6.80 -13.61 40.32
CA THR A 169 -7.43 -14.75 39.63
C THR A 169 -7.35 -14.49 38.12
N GLY A 170 -7.48 -15.50 37.30
CA GLY A 170 -7.50 -15.29 35.85
C GLY A 170 -7.07 -16.50 35.04
N VAL A 171 -6.60 -16.21 33.83
CA VAL A 171 -6.18 -17.23 32.85
C VAL A 171 -4.66 -17.23 32.76
N ALA A 172 -4.07 -18.40 32.97
CA ALA A 172 -2.63 -18.56 32.75
C ALA A 172 -2.27 -18.48 31.27
N ALA A 173 -1.06 -18.02 30.99
CA ALA A 173 -0.49 -18.10 29.65
C ALA A 173 -0.43 -19.57 29.19
N ALA A 174 -0.71 -19.81 27.92
CA ALA A 174 -0.63 -21.14 27.32
C ALA A 174 -0.06 -21.05 25.90
N ASP A 175 0.69 -22.09 25.53
CA ASP A 175 1.20 -22.24 24.17
C ASP A 175 0.16 -22.91 23.26
N ALA A 176 0.20 -22.58 21.97
CA ALA A 176 -0.48 -23.36 20.96
C ALA A 176 0.15 -24.75 20.84
N LYS A 177 -0.68 -25.77 20.73
CA LYS A 177 -0.26 -27.15 20.49
C LYS A 177 -0.95 -27.67 19.25
N ILE A 178 -0.16 -28.14 18.30
CA ILE A 178 -0.62 -28.71 17.04
C ILE A 178 0.07 -30.06 16.79
N LEU A 179 -0.58 -30.87 15.97
CA LEU A 179 0.08 -32.00 15.29
C LEU A 179 0.12 -31.64 13.79
N MET A 180 1.26 -31.82 13.17
CA MET A 180 1.45 -31.65 11.72
C MET A 180 2.00 -32.96 11.18
N ASP A 181 1.27 -33.63 10.32
CA ASP A 181 1.60 -34.95 9.78
C ASP A 181 1.96 -35.95 10.89
N GLY A 182 1.21 -35.88 12.01
CA GLY A 182 1.46 -36.74 13.21
C GLY A 182 2.59 -36.26 14.11
N GLN A 183 3.33 -35.19 13.74
CA GLN A 183 4.42 -34.66 14.57
C GLN A 183 3.93 -33.49 15.43
N ALA A 184 4.21 -33.52 16.72
CA ALA A 184 3.81 -32.50 17.67
C ALA A 184 4.70 -31.24 17.53
N ALA A 185 4.05 -30.07 17.48
CA ALA A 185 4.72 -28.79 17.56
C ALA A 185 4.02 -27.87 18.57
N THR A 186 4.83 -27.14 19.35
CA THR A 186 4.35 -26.17 20.33
C THR A 186 4.90 -24.80 20.02
N ARG A 187 4.03 -23.77 20.00
CA ARG A 187 4.40 -22.39 19.67
C ARG A 187 3.73 -21.42 20.63
N SER A 188 4.43 -20.35 20.95
CA SER A 188 3.89 -19.28 21.82
C SER A 188 2.82 -18.42 21.15
N SER A 189 2.62 -18.55 19.84
CA SER A 189 1.70 -17.73 19.03
C SER A 189 0.69 -18.61 18.29
N ASN A 190 -0.49 -18.07 18.02
CA ASN A 190 -1.47 -18.67 17.10
C ASN A 190 -1.16 -18.39 15.62
N VAL A 191 -0.20 -17.50 15.31
CA VAL A 191 0.36 -17.29 13.98
C VAL A 191 1.69 -18.03 13.90
N ILE A 192 1.74 -19.11 13.12
CA ILE A 192 2.86 -20.03 13.03
C ILE A 192 3.45 -19.95 11.61
N THR A 193 4.74 -19.64 11.50
CA THR A 193 5.42 -19.42 10.22
C THR A 193 6.60 -20.36 9.96
N ASP A 194 6.88 -21.27 10.89
CA ASP A 194 8.11 -22.05 10.93
C ASP A 194 7.90 -23.58 10.97
N VAL A 195 6.66 -24.05 11.00
CA VAL A 195 6.34 -25.49 10.97
C VAL A 195 6.35 -26.04 9.56
N LEU A 196 5.86 -25.25 8.59
CA LEU A 196 5.97 -25.57 7.16
C LEU A 196 6.71 -24.42 6.47
N GLN A 197 7.77 -24.73 5.76
CA GLN A 197 8.58 -23.72 5.10
C GLN A 197 7.75 -22.91 4.08
N GLY A 198 7.77 -21.59 4.22
CA GLY A 198 7.04 -20.68 3.31
C GLY A 198 5.52 -20.67 3.50
N VAL A 199 5.00 -21.32 4.56
CA VAL A 199 3.58 -21.35 4.89
C VAL A 199 3.34 -20.65 6.22
N THR A 200 2.32 -19.80 6.26
CA THR A 200 1.81 -19.20 7.49
C THR A 200 0.48 -19.85 7.87
N LEU A 201 0.44 -20.41 9.06
CA LEU A 201 -0.74 -21.01 9.66
C LEU A 201 -1.30 -20.05 10.72
N ASN A 202 -2.56 -19.69 10.60
CA ASN A 202 -3.24 -18.83 11.57
C ASN A 202 -4.34 -19.65 12.25
N LEU A 203 -4.08 -20.04 13.50
CA LEU A 203 -5.00 -20.85 14.29
C LEU A 203 -6.19 -20.00 14.76
N GLN A 204 -7.40 -20.44 14.47
CA GLN A 204 -8.65 -19.71 14.79
C GLN A 204 -9.37 -20.34 15.99
N SER A 205 -9.39 -21.65 16.06
CA SER A 205 -10.00 -22.40 17.18
C SER A 205 -9.27 -23.70 17.43
N ALA A 206 -9.34 -24.20 18.67
CA ALA A 206 -8.98 -25.57 18.95
C ALA A 206 -10.13 -26.48 18.51
N ALA A 207 -9.81 -27.57 17.85
CA ALA A 207 -10.77 -28.58 17.45
C ALA A 207 -10.95 -29.64 18.55
N ALA A 208 -12.02 -30.43 18.43
CA ALA A 208 -12.15 -31.65 19.23
C ALA A 208 -10.93 -32.55 18.97
N LEU A 209 -10.58 -33.36 19.96
CA LEU A 209 -9.48 -34.32 19.84
C LEU A 209 -9.63 -35.17 18.58
N ASN A 210 -8.52 -35.36 17.86
CA ASN A 210 -8.44 -36.11 16.59
C ASN A 210 -9.25 -35.53 15.43
N THR A 211 -9.50 -34.21 15.40
CA THR A 211 -10.09 -33.57 14.24
C THR A 211 -8.98 -33.17 13.27
N ASP A 212 -8.90 -33.88 12.15
CA ASP A 212 -7.96 -33.59 11.08
C ASP A 212 -8.43 -32.41 10.22
N VAL A 213 -7.54 -31.51 9.93
CA VAL A 213 -7.71 -30.44 8.95
C VAL A 213 -6.67 -30.60 7.86
N ASN A 214 -7.12 -30.82 6.65
CA ASN A 214 -6.22 -30.87 5.49
C ASN A 214 -5.75 -29.46 5.14
N VAL A 215 -4.46 -29.28 4.94
CA VAL A 215 -3.83 -28.06 4.40
C VAL A 215 -3.22 -28.46 3.05
N ASP A 216 -3.87 -28.08 1.97
CA ASP A 216 -3.44 -28.39 0.61
C ASP A 216 -2.64 -27.22 0.03
N ILE A 217 -1.38 -27.44 -0.28
CA ILE A 217 -0.47 -26.45 -0.85
C ILE A 217 -0.30 -26.78 -2.33
N THR A 218 -0.80 -25.88 -3.17
CA THR A 218 -0.78 -26.04 -4.63
C THR A 218 -0.24 -24.78 -5.30
N LEU A 219 0.22 -24.92 -6.52
CA LEU A 219 0.62 -23.78 -7.35
C LEU A 219 -0.56 -22.81 -7.48
N ASP A 220 -0.31 -21.52 -7.34
CA ASP A 220 -1.33 -20.48 -7.49
C ASP A 220 -1.49 -20.04 -8.94
N ASN A 221 -2.05 -20.93 -9.77
CA ASN A 221 -2.36 -20.62 -11.15
C ASN A 221 -3.30 -19.42 -11.30
N ALA A 222 -4.15 -19.13 -10.29
CA ALA A 222 -5.05 -17.99 -10.34
C ALA A 222 -4.29 -16.68 -10.25
N ALA A 223 -3.32 -16.55 -9.33
CA ALA A 223 -2.48 -15.36 -9.22
C ALA A 223 -1.60 -15.15 -10.47
N ILE A 224 -1.09 -16.23 -11.06
CA ILE A 224 -0.33 -16.16 -12.32
C ILE A 224 -1.23 -15.63 -13.44
N LYS A 225 -2.43 -16.19 -13.62
CA LYS A 225 -3.41 -15.77 -14.64
C LYS A 225 -3.85 -14.32 -14.44
N GLU A 226 -4.11 -13.90 -13.20
CA GLU A 226 -4.47 -12.52 -12.87
C GLU A 226 -3.36 -11.55 -13.27
N THR A 227 -2.10 -11.90 -12.99
CA THR A 227 -0.94 -11.08 -13.36
C THR A 227 -0.78 -10.99 -14.88
N ILE A 228 -0.95 -12.10 -15.62
CA ILE A 228 -0.93 -12.13 -17.08
C ILE A 228 -2.10 -11.32 -17.66
N SER A 229 -3.30 -11.45 -17.14
CA SER A 229 -4.48 -10.65 -17.54
C SER A 229 -4.26 -9.16 -17.28
N GLY A 230 -3.66 -8.79 -16.14
CA GLY A 230 -3.26 -7.43 -15.82
C GLY A 230 -2.26 -6.85 -16.82
N PHE A 231 -1.30 -7.65 -17.29
CA PHE A 231 -0.37 -7.26 -18.33
C PHE A 231 -1.09 -7.00 -19.67
N VAL A 232 -1.99 -7.88 -20.11
CA VAL A 232 -2.79 -7.71 -21.33
C VAL A 232 -3.62 -6.42 -21.24
N THR A 233 -4.26 -6.18 -20.12
CA THR A 233 -5.04 -4.97 -19.86
C THR A 233 -4.18 -3.70 -19.93
N ALA A 234 -3.00 -3.71 -19.30
CA ALA A 234 -2.08 -2.57 -19.30
C ALA A 234 -1.49 -2.30 -20.68
N TYR A 235 -1.19 -3.35 -21.45
CA TYR A 235 -0.75 -3.21 -22.83
C TYR A 235 -1.84 -2.57 -23.71
N ASN A 236 -3.08 -3.04 -23.61
CA ASN A 236 -4.21 -2.50 -24.36
C ASN A 236 -4.52 -1.05 -23.99
N ALA A 237 -4.41 -0.67 -22.72
CA ALA A 237 -4.55 0.71 -22.27
C ALA A 237 -3.46 1.61 -22.88
N LEU A 238 -2.22 1.13 -22.95
CA LEU A 238 -1.12 1.84 -23.60
C LEU A 238 -1.36 1.93 -25.13
N ASN A 239 -1.77 0.85 -25.79
CA ASN A 239 -2.10 0.84 -27.22
C ASN A 239 -3.24 1.83 -27.54
N SER A 240 -4.29 1.84 -26.74
CA SER A 240 -5.41 2.80 -26.87
C SER A 240 -4.93 4.25 -26.70
N THR A 241 -4.10 4.52 -25.68
CA THR A 241 -3.51 5.84 -25.45
C THR A 241 -2.66 6.29 -26.62
N THR A 242 -1.78 5.43 -27.16
CA THR A 242 -0.92 5.75 -28.30
C THR A 242 -1.72 5.96 -29.57
N THR A 243 -2.76 5.17 -29.79
CA THR A 243 -3.68 5.29 -30.93
C THR A 243 -4.47 6.59 -30.86
N SER A 244 -5.01 6.96 -29.69
CA SER A 244 -5.73 8.22 -29.48
C SER A 244 -4.83 9.44 -29.69
N LEU A 245 -3.60 9.42 -29.17
CA LEU A 245 -2.64 10.51 -29.33
C LEU A 245 -2.16 10.70 -30.78
N GLY A 246 -2.08 9.60 -31.55
CA GLY A 246 -1.66 9.63 -32.94
C GLY A 246 -2.80 9.67 -33.96
N LYS A 247 -4.05 9.76 -33.53
CA LYS A 247 -5.25 9.69 -34.39
C LYS A 247 -5.28 10.81 -35.41
N PHE A 248 -5.58 10.48 -36.67
CA PHE A 248 -5.99 11.42 -37.69
C PHE A 248 -7.54 11.47 -37.79
N ALA A 249 -8.11 12.66 -37.70
CA ALA A 249 -9.57 12.81 -37.63
C ALA A 249 -10.29 12.71 -38.98
N GLY A 250 -9.58 12.78 -40.09
CA GLY A 250 -10.05 12.46 -41.45
C GLY A 250 -11.05 13.43 -42.10
N THR A 251 -11.98 14.01 -41.38
CA THR A 251 -13.10 14.80 -41.93
C THR A 251 -13.38 16.06 -41.11
N ALA A 252 -14.10 17.01 -41.76
CA ALA A 252 -14.48 18.29 -41.17
C ALA A 252 -15.18 18.12 -39.81
N GLY A 253 -14.62 18.70 -38.76
CA GLY A 253 -15.15 18.72 -37.40
C GLY A 253 -14.52 17.74 -36.41
N GLY A 254 -13.64 16.83 -36.83
CA GLY A 254 -12.90 15.95 -35.94
C GLY A 254 -11.63 16.59 -35.39
N SER A 255 -11.27 16.23 -34.13
CA SER A 255 -10.01 16.68 -33.50
C SER A 255 -8.90 15.64 -33.72
N ASN A 256 -7.79 16.09 -34.29
CA ASN A 256 -6.58 15.25 -34.42
C ASN A 256 -5.96 14.95 -33.04
N GLY A 257 -5.32 13.80 -32.92
CA GLY A 257 -4.52 13.47 -31.76
C GLY A 257 -3.36 14.46 -31.57
N ALA A 258 -3.07 14.80 -30.32
CA ALA A 258 -2.05 15.80 -29.98
C ALA A 258 -0.62 15.43 -30.44
N LEU A 259 -0.36 14.17 -30.75
CA LEU A 259 0.92 13.65 -31.24
C LEU A 259 0.81 13.06 -32.65
N LEU A 260 -0.15 13.54 -33.45
CA LEU A 260 -0.27 13.12 -34.85
C LEU A 260 1.04 13.39 -35.60
N GLY A 261 1.58 12.35 -36.25
CA GLY A 261 2.84 12.44 -37.00
C GLY A 261 4.11 12.35 -36.14
N ASP A 262 4.00 12.25 -34.80
CA ASP A 262 5.17 12.18 -33.92
C ASP A 262 5.92 10.85 -34.12
N SER A 263 7.22 10.95 -34.41
CA SER A 263 8.09 9.80 -34.67
C SER A 263 8.35 8.97 -33.41
N THR A 264 8.46 9.62 -32.25
CA THR A 264 8.69 8.94 -30.98
C THR A 264 7.50 8.07 -30.61
N LEU A 265 6.26 8.58 -30.80
CA LEU A 265 5.05 7.80 -30.57
C LEU A 265 5.00 6.55 -31.45
N ARG A 266 5.35 6.70 -32.73
CA ARG A 266 5.41 5.56 -33.68
C ARG A 266 6.47 4.55 -33.30
N SER A 267 7.67 5.01 -32.90
CA SER A 267 8.75 4.12 -32.43
C SER A 267 8.33 3.33 -31.22
N ILE A 268 7.73 3.98 -30.21
CA ILE A 268 7.22 3.28 -29.00
C ILE A 268 6.23 2.19 -29.38
N LYS A 269 5.23 2.52 -30.22
CA LYS A 269 4.21 1.54 -30.64
C LYS A 269 4.82 0.33 -31.38
N ASN A 270 5.72 0.59 -32.32
CA ASN A 270 6.36 -0.46 -33.11
C ASN A 270 7.31 -1.30 -32.28
N ASP A 271 8.19 -0.68 -31.47
CA ASP A 271 9.15 -1.39 -30.62
C ASP A 271 8.42 -2.31 -29.63
N LEU A 272 7.42 -1.80 -28.92
CA LEU A 272 6.70 -2.61 -27.93
C LEU A 272 5.98 -3.79 -28.61
N ARG A 273 5.33 -3.56 -29.74
CA ARG A 273 4.71 -4.64 -30.52
C ARG A 273 5.73 -5.68 -30.97
N GLN A 274 6.87 -5.26 -31.51
CA GLN A 274 7.94 -6.15 -31.96
C GLN A 274 8.50 -6.97 -30.79
N GLN A 275 8.80 -6.31 -29.64
CA GLN A 275 9.32 -7.03 -28.48
C GLN A 275 8.31 -8.05 -27.92
N ALA A 276 7.00 -7.76 -28.00
CA ALA A 276 5.96 -8.69 -27.58
C ALA A 276 5.75 -9.85 -28.54
N SER A 277 5.95 -9.65 -29.87
CA SER A 277 5.67 -10.66 -30.92
C SER A 277 6.85 -11.57 -31.22
N ASN A 278 8.10 -11.15 -30.94
CA ASN A 278 9.27 -11.94 -31.25
C ASN A 278 9.33 -13.23 -30.41
N PRO A 279 9.72 -14.35 -31.00
CA PRO A 279 9.95 -15.59 -30.26
C PRO A 279 11.00 -15.41 -29.17
N VAL A 280 10.86 -16.20 -28.10
CA VAL A 280 11.81 -16.31 -26.98
C VAL A 280 12.69 -17.52 -27.24
N THR A 281 13.99 -17.33 -27.41
CA THR A 281 14.92 -18.37 -27.80
C THR A 281 15.29 -19.30 -26.65
N SER A 282 15.20 -18.84 -25.44
CA SER A 282 15.46 -19.63 -24.23
C SER A 282 14.27 -20.49 -23.77
N ALA A 283 13.08 -20.27 -24.34
CA ALA A 283 11.90 -21.08 -24.02
C ALA A 283 11.85 -22.33 -24.96
N SER A 284 11.10 -23.35 -24.53
CA SER A 284 10.82 -24.54 -25.34
C SER A 284 10.20 -24.17 -26.68
N SER A 285 10.58 -24.82 -27.75
CA SER A 285 10.07 -24.56 -29.12
C SER A 285 8.54 -24.65 -29.24
N SER A 286 7.88 -25.45 -28.38
CA SER A 286 6.42 -25.57 -28.34
C SER A 286 5.72 -24.37 -27.67
N PHE A 287 6.44 -23.64 -26.79
CA PHE A 287 5.93 -22.51 -26.02
C PHE A 287 6.94 -21.37 -26.03
N ASN A 288 7.23 -20.81 -27.18
CA ASN A 288 8.26 -19.78 -27.33
C ASN A 288 7.71 -18.40 -27.75
N THR A 289 6.41 -18.24 -27.83
CA THR A 289 5.75 -16.98 -28.18
C THR A 289 4.54 -16.73 -27.25
N LEU A 290 4.11 -15.49 -27.16
CA LEU A 290 2.84 -15.17 -26.47
C LEU A 290 1.66 -15.92 -27.09
N LYS A 291 1.64 -16.10 -28.41
CA LYS A 291 0.55 -16.79 -29.10
C LYS A 291 0.42 -18.26 -28.71
N THR A 292 1.54 -18.96 -28.51
CA THR A 292 1.54 -20.37 -28.12
C THR A 292 1.02 -20.61 -26.71
N ILE A 293 1.07 -19.57 -25.83
CA ILE A 293 0.53 -19.61 -24.47
C ILE A 293 -0.86 -18.96 -24.35
N GLY A 294 -1.51 -18.61 -25.49
CA GLY A 294 -2.88 -18.08 -25.51
C GLY A 294 -3.01 -16.56 -25.54
N ILE A 295 -1.93 -15.80 -25.79
CA ILE A 295 -2.00 -14.35 -25.95
C ILE A 295 -1.74 -14.00 -27.41
N ASP A 296 -2.76 -13.49 -28.11
CA ASP A 296 -2.64 -13.06 -29.51
C ASP A 296 -2.64 -11.52 -29.63
N ILE A 297 -1.97 -10.99 -30.65
CA ILE A 297 -1.91 -9.56 -30.96
C ILE A 297 -2.42 -9.38 -32.38
N ASP A 298 -3.55 -8.70 -32.53
CA ASP A 298 -4.17 -8.46 -33.82
C ASP A 298 -3.43 -7.41 -34.68
N LYS A 299 -3.95 -7.16 -35.89
CA LYS A 299 -3.41 -6.15 -36.81
C LYS A 299 -3.42 -4.73 -36.24
N ASP A 300 -4.35 -4.42 -35.38
CA ASP A 300 -4.53 -3.09 -34.76
C ASP A 300 -3.69 -2.95 -33.48
N GLY A 301 -2.97 -4.02 -33.10
CA GLY A 301 -2.11 -4.08 -31.93
C GLY A 301 -2.86 -4.31 -30.62
N VAL A 302 -4.07 -4.86 -30.68
CA VAL A 302 -4.84 -5.22 -29.49
C VAL A 302 -4.45 -6.65 -29.07
N MET A 303 -4.12 -6.81 -27.78
CA MET A 303 -3.88 -8.11 -27.17
C MET A 303 -5.18 -8.76 -26.71
N THR A 304 -5.34 -10.03 -26.95
CA THR A 304 -6.43 -10.87 -26.43
C THR A 304 -5.86 -12.05 -25.67
N LEU A 305 -6.52 -12.48 -24.59
CA LEU A 305 -6.14 -13.61 -23.78
C LEU A 305 -7.17 -14.75 -23.93
N ASP A 306 -6.74 -15.88 -24.43
CA ASP A 306 -7.46 -17.14 -24.41
C ASP A 306 -7.13 -17.88 -23.10
N SER A 307 -8.03 -17.74 -22.12
CA SER A 307 -7.84 -18.32 -20.78
C SER A 307 -7.73 -19.84 -20.81
N THR A 308 -8.41 -20.53 -21.76
CA THR A 308 -8.37 -22.00 -21.88
C THR A 308 -7.01 -22.46 -22.35
N LYS A 309 -6.43 -21.80 -23.37
CA LYS A 309 -5.07 -22.11 -23.84
C LYS A 309 -4.03 -21.78 -22.76
N LEU A 310 -4.20 -20.69 -22.04
CA LEU A 310 -3.29 -20.36 -20.94
C LEU A 310 -3.35 -21.41 -19.83
N ASP A 311 -4.55 -21.90 -19.44
CA ASP A 311 -4.69 -22.99 -18.48
C ASP A 311 -4.00 -24.27 -18.92
N GLN A 312 -4.14 -24.63 -20.18
CA GLN A 312 -3.45 -25.78 -20.76
C GLN A 312 -1.92 -25.60 -20.73
N ALA A 313 -1.42 -24.42 -21.10
CA ALA A 313 0.00 -24.13 -21.06
C ALA A 313 0.57 -24.18 -19.63
N LEU A 314 -0.11 -23.59 -18.66
CA LEU A 314 0.29 -23.61 -17.25
C LEU A 314 0.29 -25.02 -16.64
N SER A 315 -0.69 -25.85 -17.02
CA SER A 315 -0.79 -27.23 -16.52
C SER A 315 0.19 -28.17 -17.18
N THR A 316 0.55 -27.94 -18.45
CA THR A 316 1.41 -28.84 -19.23
C THR A 316 2.89 -28.51 -19.06
N ASN A 317 3.26 -27.22 -19.05
CA ASN A 317 4.65 -26.80 -18.99
C ASN A 317 4.82 -25.38 -18.40
N LEU A 318 4.65 -25.29 -17.09
CA LEU A 318 4.80 -24.03 -16.35
C LEU A 318 6.17 -23.37 -16.56
N SER A 319 7.25 -24.17 -16.62
CA SER A 319 8.60 -23.60 -16.79
C SER A 319 8.74 -22.87 -18.12
N SER A 320 8.19 -23.43 -19.20
CA SER A 320 8.20 -22.73 -20.49
C SER A 320 7.35 -21.47 -20.50
N VAL A 321 6.20 -21.46 -19.81
CA VAL A 321 5.40 -20.23 -19.64
C VAL A 321 6.20 -19.19 -18.87
N SER A 322 6.88 -19.58 -17.80
CA SER A 322 7.80 -18.70 -17.04
C SER A 322 8.89 -18.15 -17.94
N ASP A 323 9.54 -19.01 -18.76
CA ASP A 323 10.63 -18.62 -19.64
C ASP A 323 10.18 -17.63 -20.73
N VAL A 324 8.96 -17.77 -21.27
CA VAL A 324 8.39 -16.81 -22.22
C VAL A 324 8.34 -15.40 -21.66
N PHE A 325 8.10 -15.23 -20.35
CA PHE A 325 8.03 -13.91 -19.75
C PHE A 325 9.35 -13.46 -19.11
N SER A 326 9.97 -14.28 -18.27
CA SER A 326 11.01 -13.87 -17.30
C SER A 326 12.41 -14.36 -17.61
N SER A 327 12.64 -15.13 -18.67
CA SER A 327 14.00 -15.51 -19.10
C SER A 327 14.82 -14.28 -19.54
N THR A 328 16.10 -14.46 -19.81
CA THR A 328 17.02 -13.39 -20.24
C THR A 328 16.56 -12.67 -21.51
N ASP A 329 15.93 -13.39 -22.43
CA ASP A 329 15.31 -12.86 -23.65
C ASP A 329 13.77 -12.92 -23.59
N GLY A 330 13.20 -13.14 -22.43
CA GLY A 330 11.76 -13.19 -22.18
C GLY A 330 11.04 -11.90 -22.56
N VAL A 331 9.77 -12.03 -22.92
CA VAL A 331 8.94 -10.88 -23.36
C VAL A 331 8.92 -9.77 -22.31
N ALA A 332 8.70 -10.11 -21.03
CA ALA A 332 8.68 -9.11 -19.97
C ALA A 332 10.06 -8.47 -19.77
N THR A 333 11.15 -9.24 -19.87
CA THR A 333 12.51 -8.72 -19.77
C THR A 333 12.80 -7.71 -20.89
N ARG A 334 12.48 -8.06 -22.14
CA ARG A 334 12.66 -7.16 -23.29
C ARG A 334 11.81 -5.91 -23.22
N LEU A 335 10.52 -6.05 -22.86
CA LEU A 335 9.60 -4.93 -22.71
C LEU A 335 10.03 -4.00 -21.57
N LYS A 336 10.45 -4.55 -20.42
CA LYS A 336 11.00 -3.76 -19.29
C LYS A 336 12.19 -2.91 -19.74
N ALA A 337 13.14 -3.52 -20.44
CA ALA A 337 14.32 -2.82 -20.96
C ALA A 337 13.94 -1.65 -21.90
N LYS A 338 13.03 -1.92 -22.85
CA LYS A 338 12.56 -0.89 -23.81
C LYS A 338 11.78 0.23 -23.13
N VAL A 339 10.86 -0.07 -22.24
CA VAL A 339 10.09 0.96 -21.51
C VAL A 339 11.01 1.78 -20.64
N THR A 340 11.97 1.17 -19.95
CA THR A 340 12.98 1.89 -19.16
C THR A 340 13.78 2.85 -20.04
N GLN A 341 14.22 2.44 -21.21
CA GLN A 341 14.92 3.28 -22.18
C GLN A 341 14.10 4.55 -22.56
N TYR A 342 12.76 4.41 -22.71
CA TYR A 342 11.89 5.54 -23.02
C TYR A 342 11.63 6.46 -21.82
N LEU A 343 11.56 5.92 -20.60
CA LEU A 343 11.20 6.65 -19.39
C LEU A 343 12.39 7.28 -18.64
N GLN A 344 13.60 6.79 -18.86
CA GLN A 344 14.80 7.27 -18.14
C GLN A 344 15.08 8.75 -18.39
N THR A 345 15.77 9.37 -17.44
CA THR A 345 16.28 10.75 -17.58
C THR A 345 17.23 10.83 -18.77
N GLY A 346 17.06 11.86 -19.62
CA GLY A 346 17.79 11.98 -20.90
C GLY A 346 17.31 11.03 -22.01
N GLY A 347 16.33 10.19 -21.73
CA GLY A 347 15.70 9.34 -22.74
C GLY A 347 14.82 10.12 -23.73
N PRO A 348 14.29 9.45 -24.78
CA PRO A 348 13.55 10.13 -25.85
C PRO A 348 12.37 10.95 -25.38
N LEU A 349 11.60 10.48 -24.40
CA LEU A 349 10.44 11.21 -23.84
C LEU A 349 10.86 12.39 -22.98
N ASP A 350 11.90 12.24 -22.18
CA ASP A 350 12.41 13.30 -21.32
C ASP A 350 13.00 14.45 -22.16
N THR A 351 13.80 14.12 -23.17
CA THR A 351 14.35 15.07 -24.14
C THR A 351 13.23 15.81 -24.87
N ARG A 352 12.19 15.10 -25.31
CA ARG A 352 11.05 15.72 -25.99
C ARG A 352 10.28 16.65 -25.08
N GLN A 353 9.99 16.24 -23.86
CA GLN A 353 9.32 17.08 -22.86
C GLN A 353 10.12 18.34 -22.55
N THR A 354 11.41 18.21 -22.36
CA THR A 354 12.32 19.36 -22.14
C THR A 354 12.30 20.33 -23.32
N SER A 355 12.34 19.82 -24.56
CA SER A 355 12.25 20.66 -25.77
C SER A 355 10.91 21.39 -25.87
N LEU A 356 9.79 20.70 -25.63
CA LEU A 356 8.47 21.32 -25.63
C LEU A 356 8.31 22.38 -24.54
N ASN A 357 8.83 22.15 -23.35
CA ASN A 357 8.80 23.13 -22.25
C ASN A 357 9.60 24.39 -22.61
N LYS A 358 10.78 24.23 -23.25
CA LYS A 358 11.57 25.38 -23.76
C LYS A 358 10.79 26.18 -24.82
N GLN A 359 10.10 25.50 -25.74
CA GLN A 359 9.29 26.17 -26.79
C GLN A 359 8.10 26.91 -26.16
N LEU A 360 7.40 26.29 -25.18
CA LEU A 360 6.30 26.94 -24.46
C LEU A 360 6.78 28.17 -23.70
N LYS A 361 7.93 28.11 -23.06
CA LYS A 361 8.52 29.27 -22.38
C LYS A 361 8.84 30.37 -23.36
N ALA A 362 9.52 30.06 -24.48
CA ALA A 362 9.86 31.05 -25.51
C ALA A 362 8.60 31.70 -26.12
N LEU A 363 7.53 30.91 -26.31
CA LEU A 363 6.25 31.43 -26.81
C LEU A 363 5.57 32.38 -25.80
N SER A 364 5.61 32.00 -24.51
CA SER A 364 5.12 32.85 -23.42
C SER A 364 5.89 34.16 -23.31
N ASP A 365 7.22 34.10 -23.41
CA ASP A 365 8.08 35.29 -23.39
C ASP A 365 7.77 36.23 -24.60
N LYS A 366 7.58 35.65 -25.79
CA LYS A 366 7.15 36.43 -26.99
C LYS A 366 5.77 37.08 -26.77
N ARG A 367 4.80 36.34 -26.23
CA ARG A 367 3.48 36.87 -25.93
C ARG A 367 3.56 38.08 -24.99
N ASN A 368 4.35 37.95 -23.91
CA ASN A 368 4.56 39.05 -22.96
C ASN A 368 5.22 40.29 -23.62
N THR A 369 6.21 40.06 -24.50
CA THR A 369 6.86 41.15 -25.27
C THR A 369 5.86 41.85 -26.16
N VAL A 370 4.99 41.12 -26.89
CA VAL A 370 3.95 41.71 -27.75
C VAL A 370 2.95 42.50 -26.89
N GLN A 371 2.55 41.97 -25.74
CA GLN A 371 1.63 42.66 -24.82
C GLN A 371 2.22 43.98 -24.32
N LEU A 372 3.48 44.00 -23.90
CA LEU A 372 4.19 45.21 -23.50
C LEU A 372 4.29 46.22 -24.64
N HIS A 373 4.52 45.73 -25.88
CA HIS A 373 4.53 46.62 -27.06
C HIS A 373 3.17 47.26 -27.31
N LEU A 374 2.08 46.48 -27.25
CA LEU A 374 0.70 46.95 -27.38
C LEU A 374 0.37 47.98 -26.31
N ASP A 375 0.70 47.73 -25.05
CA ASP A 375 0.49 48.66 -23.95
C ASP A 375 1.23 49.99 -24.17
N ASN A 376 2.47 49.94 -24.67
CA ASN A 376 3.24 51.16 -25.02
C ASN A 376 2.65 51.90 -26.17
N VAL A 377 2.19 51.23 -27.24
CA VAL A 377 1.48 51.87 -28.38
C VAL A 377 0.20 52.51 -27.89
N GLN A 378 -0.61 51.80 -27.06
CA GLN A 378 -1.84 52.35 -26.50
C GLN A 378 -1.57 53.62 -25.67
N LYS A 379 -0.54 53.58 -24.78
CA LYS A 379 -0.13 54.78 -24.01
C LYS A 379 0.32 55.92 -24.91
N GLY A 380 1.07 55.61 -25.99
CA GLY A 380 1.51 56.60 -26.97
C GLY A 380 0.34 57.26 -27.68
N LEU A 381 -0.60 56.46 -28.18
CA LEU A 381 -1.81 56.94 -28.83
C LEU A 381 -2.68 57.79 -27.89
N LEU A 382 -2.83 57.37 -26.61
CA LEU A 382 -3.56 58.11 -25.59
C LEU A 382 -2.91 59.48 -25.34
N LYS A 383 -1.59 59.57 -25.25
CA LYS A 383 -0.85 60.83 -25.11
C LYS A 383 -1.07 61.73 -26.32
N GLN A 384 -1.02 61.20 -27.56
CA GLN A 384 -1.29 61.96 -28.78
C GLN A 384 -2.71 62.45 -28.80
N PHE A 385 -3.69 61.64 -28.41
CA PHE A 385 -5.09 62.04 -28.35
C PHE A 385 -5.32 63.17 -27.35
N ILE A 386 -4.76 63.07 -26.13
CA ILE A 386 -4.86 64.17 -25.14
C ILE A 386 -4.19 65.45 -25.62
N ALA A 387 -3.01 65.34 -26.27
CA ALA A 387 -2.35 66.53 -26.86
C ALA A 387 -3.17 67.19 -27.96
N MET A 388 -3.79 66.40 -28.84
CA MET A 388 -4.69 66.89 -29.90
C MET A 388 -5.94 67.52 -29.27
N ASP A 389 -6.57 66.89 -28.27
CA ASP A 389 -7.76 67.50 -27.61
C ASP A 389 -7.41 68.80 -26.90
N THR A 390 -6.25 68.88 -26.27
CA THR A 390 -5.71 70.10 -25.67
C THR A 390 -5.49 71.19 -26.73
N ALA A 391 -4.92 70.86 -27.90
CA ALA A 391 -4.73 71.76 -28.99
C ALA A 391 -6.05 72.29 -29.58
N VAL A 392 -7.05 71.42 -29.80
CA VAL A 392 -8.40 71.80 -30.26
C VAL A 392 -9.05 72.71 -29.23
N GLY A 393 -8.96 72.41 -27.91
CA GLY A 393 -9.46 73.30 -26.88
C GLY A 393 -8.83 74.73 -26.92
N ARG A 394 -7.52 74.81 -27.15
CA ARG A 394 -6.82 76.09 -27.32
C ARG A 394 -7.29 76.84 -28.59
N PHE A 395 -7.45 76.18 -29.73
CA PHE A 395 -7.96 76.75 -30.91
C PHE A 395 -9.40 77.29 -30.76
N GLN A 396 -10.27 76.50 -30.05
CA GLN A 396 -11.62 76.95 -29.73
C GLN A 396 -11.61 78.18 -28.84
N SER A 397 -10.76 78.21 -27.80
CA SER A 397 -10.62 79.39 -26.92
C SER A 397 -10.12 80.62 -27.71
N THR A 398 -9.12 80.44 -28.59
CA THR A 398 -8.62 81.53 -29.46
C THR A 398 -9.66 81.98 -30.41
N GLY A 399 -10.43 81.09 -31.02
CA GLY A 399 -11.56 81.45 -31.92
C GLY A 399 -12.66 82.21 -31.20
N SER A 400 -13.02 81.83 -29.98
CA SER A 400 -13.98 82.56 -29.16
C SER A 400 -13.47 83.94 -28.76
N PHE A 401 -12.19 84.08 -28.45
CA PHE A 401 -11.56 85.36 -28.15
C PHE A 401 -11.60 86.29 -29.39
N LEU A 402 -11.17 85.78 -30.53
CA LEU A 402 -11.20 86.55 -31.79
C LEU A 402 -12.63 87.00 -32.19
N SER A 403 -13.60 86.11 -32.02
CA SER A 403 -15.02 86.46 -32.25
C SER A 403 -15.49 87.55 -31.30
N SER A 404 -15.06 87.51 -30.02
CA SER A 404 -15.39 88.58 -29.06
C SER A 404 -14.71 89.88 -29.41
N GLN A 405 -13.47 89.91 -29.90
CA GLN A 405 -12.74 91.10 -30.32
C GLN A 405 -13.36 91.72 -31.58
N LEU A 406 -13.72 90.86 -32.56
CA LEU A 406 -14.41 91.33 -33.77
C LEU A 406 -15.79 91.98 -33.51
N ALA A 407 -16.52 91.43 -32.55
CA ALA A 407 -17.78 91.95 -32.08
C ALA A 407 -17.63 93.33 -31.37
N GLN A 408 -16.45 93.58 -30.75
CA GLN A 408 -16.15 94.92 -30.19
C GLN A 408 -15.70 95.96 -31.22
N LEU A 409 -15.09 95.53 -32.33
CA LEU A 409 -14.68 96.43 -33.42
C LEU A 409 -15.83 96.83 -34.39
N SER A 410 -16.95 96.13 -34.32
CA SER A 410 -18.13 96.37 -35.14
C SER A 410 -19.18 97.29 -34.47
N LYS A 411 -18.88 97.84 -33.31
CA LYS A 411 -19.60 98.88 -32.63
C LYS A 411 -18.87 100.21 -32.84
#